data_f7d059caaced9e8ef9119029a0b3e1f8
#
_entry.id   f7d059caaced9e8ef9119029a0b3e1f8
#
_cell.length_a   1.000
_cell.length_b   1.000
_cell.length_c   1.000
_cell.angle_alpha   90.00
_cell.angle_beta   90.00
_cell.angle_gamma   90.00
#
_symmetry.space_group_name_H-M   'P 1'
#
loop_
_entity.id
_entity.type
_entity.pdbx_description
1 polymer ?
#
loop_
_entity_poly.entity_id
_entity_poly.type
_entity_poly.pdbx_seq_one_letter_code
_entity_poly.pdbx_strand_id
1 'polypeptide(L)'
;MITKQGTGQGIIVPAVAKLEKLGTEIRTGVFMEKILRSDAGRVTGIEVREDYEFGDAKSGRVKRIGARKAVILACGGFGADVTYRKRLDPKLGEKFLTTNQPGATAEAWREVSRIGARVIQADWIQCLPSCSPKEQGMGIATHFASISATLFGFWVSSLTGKRFVNEFGDRKLCTDAILNVINAGGEALAFADDDGVRHLEVLRPGLFA
;
A
#
# COMPACT_ATOMS: atom_id res chain seq x y z
N MET A 1 3.76 -5.69 18.45
CA MET A 1 5.08 -6.40 18.45
C MET A 1 5.99 -5.64 17.50
N ILE A 2 7.11 -5.14 17.99
CA ILE A 2 8.12 -4.44 17.17
C ILE A 2 9.27 -5.43 16.98
N THR A 3 9.67 -5.69 15.74
CA THR A 3 10.82 -6.53 15.43
C THR A 3 12.12 -5.81 15.83
N LYS A 4 13.20 -6.55 16.10
CA LYS A 4 14.51 -5.94 16.40
C LYS A 4 15.00 -5.01 15.28
N GLN A 5 14.61 -5.28 14.03
CA GLN A 5 14.93 -4.44 12.87
C GLN A 5 13.99 -3.22 12.73
N GLY A 6 12.96 -3.09 13.56
CA GLY A 6 11.99 -1.99 13.52
C GLY A 6 11.13 -1.92 12.26
N THR A 7 11.26 -2.86 11.32
CA THR A 7 10.58 -2.88 10.02
C THR A 7 10.01 -4.26 9.70
N GLY A 8 9.24 -4.35 8.62
CA GLY A 8 8.72 -5.62 8.09
C GLY A 8 9.81 -6.64 7.71
N GLN A 9 11.04 -6.21 7.47
CA GLN A 9 12.17 -7.11 7.22
C GLN A 9 12.40 -8.09 8.35
N GLY A 10 12.15 -7.68 9.60
CA GLY A 10 12.25 -8.57 10.76
C GLY A 10 11.26 -9.73 10.75
N ILE A 11 10.28 -9.72 9.86
CA ILE A 11 9.33 -10.81 9.62
C ILE A 11 9.70 -11.57 8.36
N ILE A 12 9.95 -10.84 7.27
CA ILE A 12 10.16 -11.42 5.94
C ILE A 12 11.46 -12.22 5.87
N VAL A 13 12.58 -11.69 6.40
CA VAL A 13 13.88 -12.38 6.33
C VAL A 13 13.84 -13.75 7.01
N PRO A 14 13.36 -13.90 8.27
CA PRO A 14 13.22 -15.23 8.89
C PRO A 14 12.22 -16.13 8.16
N ALA A 15 11.15 -15.58 7.56
CA ALA A 15 10.18 -16.36 6.82
C ALA A 15 10.80 -16.95 5.55
N VAL A 16 11.54 -16.16 4.78
CA VAL A 16 12.29 -16.63 3.59
C VAL A 16 13.28 -17.73 3.98
N ALA A 17 14.10 -17.50 4.98
CA ALA A 17 15.05 -18.52 5.46
C ALA A 17 14.36 -19.83 5.90
N LYS A 18 13.15 -19.74 6.45
CA LYS A 18 12.36 -20.93 6.81
C LYS A 18 11.83 -21.67 5.58
N LEU A 19 11.37 -20.95 4.56
CA LEU A 19 10.92 -21.53 3.30
C LEU A 19 12.05 -22.26 2.58
N GLU A 20 13.24 -21.68 2.52
CA GLU A 20 14.44 -22.32 1.96
C GLU A 20 14.79 -23.63 2.68
N LYS A 21 14.77 -23.62 4.02
CA LYS A 21 14.98 -24.83 4.83
C LYS A 21 13.93 -25.91 4.60
N LEU A 22 12.73 -25.53 4.17
CA LEU A 22 11.65 -26.47 3.83
C LEU A 22 11.72 -26.95 2.37
N GLY A 23 12.70 -26.49 1.59
CA GLY A 23 12.83 -26.80 0.18
C GLY A 23 11.75 -26.14 -0.69
N THR A 24 11.13 -25.07 -0.19
CA THR A 24 10.14 -24.32 -0.98
C THR A 24 10.88 -23.39 -1.96
N GLU A 25 10.59 -23.54 -3.24
CA GLU A 25 11.18 -22.72 -4.27
C GLU A 25 10.53 -21.32 -4.26
N ILE A 26 11.36 -20.28 -4.25
CA ILE A 26 10.95 -18.88 -4.39
C ILE A 26 11.46 -18.39 -5.74
N ARG A 27 10.55 -17.96 -6.62
CA ARG A 27 10.89 -17.40 -7.94
C ARG A 27 10.55 -15.92 -7.96
N THR A 28 11.51 -15.11 -8.34
CA THR A 28 11.36 -13.67 -8.61
C THR A 28 11.36 -13.41 -10.11
N GLY A 29 10.96 -12.19 -10.54
CA GLY A 29 10.85 -11.88 -11.97
C GLY A 29 9.75 -12.70 -12.67
N VAL A 30 8.73 -13.12 -11.91
CA VAL A 30 7.61 -13.92 -12.42
C VAL A 30 6.30 -13.17 -12.22
N PHE A 31 5.62 -12.88 -13.32
CA PHE A 31 4.32 -12.21 -13.31
C PHE A 31 3.20 -13.21 -13.60
N MET A 32 2.17 -13.24 -12.76
CA MET A 32 0.99 -14.08 -12.97
C MET A 32 0.01 -13.39 -13.91
N GLU A 33 -0.23 -13.99 -15.08
CA GLU A 33 -1.20 -13.47 -16.06
C GLU A 33 -2.60 -14.04 -15.89
N LYS A 34 -2.70 -15.36 -15.66
CA LYS A 34 -4.00 -16.04 -15.62
C LYS A 34 -4.05 -17.16 -14.59
N ILE A 35 -5.24 -17.39 -14.09
CA ILE A 35 -5.58 -18.58 -13.33
C ILE A 35 -6.25 -19.58 -14.29
N LEU A 36 -5.67 -20.77 -14.37
CA LEU A 36 -6.14 -21.83 -15.27
C LEU A 36 -7.23 -22.67 -14.58
N ARG A 37 -8.29 -22.97 -15.31
CA ARG A 37 -9.39 -23.84 -14.86
C ARG A 37 -9.66 -24.95 -15.86
N SER A 38 -10.10 -26.09 -15.36
CA SER A 38 -10.69 -27.15 -16.19
C SER A 38 -12.12 -26.78 -16.61
N ASP A 39 -12.67 -27.54 -17.57
CA ASP A 39 -14.06 -27.38 -17.99
C ASP A 39 -15.07 -27.60 -16.85
N ALA A 40 -14.71 -28.44 -15.87
CA ALA A 40 -15.48 -28.64 -14.64
C ALA A 40 -15.31 -27.48 -13.62
N GLY A 41 -14.59 -26.41 -13.97
CA GLY A 41 -14.42 -25.21 -13.15
C GLY A 41 -13.35 -25.29 -12.05
N ARG A 42 -12.65 -26.42 -11.90
CA ARG A 42 -11.57 -26.55 -10.92
C ARG A 42 -10.34 -25.74 -11.34
N VAL A 43 -9.71 -25.03 -10.40
CA VAL A 43 -8.41 -24.40 -10.63
C VAL A 43 -7.34 -25.49 -10.79
N THR A 44 -6.62 -25.44 -11.90
CA THR A 44 -5.60 -26.43 -12.30
C THR A 44 -4.19 -25.88 -12.32
N GLY A 45 -4.02 -24.56 -12.23
CA GLY A 45 -2.71 -23.92 -12.24
C GLY A 45 -2.79 -22.44 -12.55
N ILE A 46 -1.65 -21.90 -12.94
CA ILE A 46 -1.50 -20.50 -13.36
C ILE A 46 -0.70 -20.42 -14.66
N GLU A 47 -0.95 -19.39 -15.44
CA GLU A 47 -0.10 -18.95 -16.54
C GLU A 47 0.69 -17.74 -16.08
N VAL A 48 2.01 -17.80 -16.25
CA VAL A 48 2.95 -16.78 -15.80
C VAL A 48 3.87 -16.33 -16.92
N ARG A 49 4.48 -15.16 -16.75
CA ARG A 49 5.67 -14.73 -17.50
C ARG A 49 6.89 -14.87 -16.61
N GLU A 50 7.82 -15.72 -16.99
CA GLU A 50 9.17 -15.79 -16.39
C GLU A 50 10.08 -14.77 -17.09
N ASP A 51 11.06 -14.22 -16.36
CA ASP A 51 11.93 -13.14 -16.81
C ASP A 51 11.12 -11.85 -17.15
N TYR A 52 10.10 -11.58 -16.34
CA TYR A 52 9.22 -10.42 -16.51
C TYR A 52 9.93 -9.13 -16.07
N GLU A 53 9.88 -8.11 -16.92
CA GLU A 53 10.32 -6.75 -16.61
C GLU A 53 9.11 -5.89 -16.23
N PHE A 54 9.14 -5.31 -15.03
CA PHE A 54 8.03 -4.50 -14.54
C PHE A 54 7.77 -3.28 -15.44
N GLY A 55 6.53 -3.14 -15.87
CA GLY A 55 6.13 -2.06 -16.77
C GLY A 55 6.08 -2.46 -18.26
N ASP A 56 6.71 -3.57 -18.66
CA ASP A 56 6.59 -4.13 -20.00
C ASP A 56 5.72 -5.40 -19.98
N ALA A 57 4.43 -5.23 -20.28
CA ALA A 57 3.48 -6.34 -20.30
C ALA A 57 3.78 -7.45 -21.33
N LYS A 58 4.70 -7.21 -22.26
CA LYS A 58 5.11 -8.20 -23.29
C LYS A 58 6.43 -8.88 -22.97
N SER A 59 7.15 -8.41 -21.95
CA SER A 59 8.42 -9.00 -21.52
C SER A 59 8.25 -10.42 -20.99
N GLY A 60 9.35 -11.15 -20.97
CA GLY A 60 9.42 -12.49 -20.43
C GLY A 60 8.77 -13.56 -21.30
N ARG A 61 8.83 -14.80 -20.83
CA ARG A 61 8.37 -16.00 -21.54
C ARG A 61 7.15 -16.59 -20.84
N VAL A 62 6.09 -16.83 -21.61
CA VAL A 62 4.88 -17.47 -21.08
C VAL A 62 5.16 -18.92 -20.69
N LYS A 63 4.73 -19.29 -19.48
CA LYS A 63 4.84 -20.63 -18.93
C LYS A 63 3.62 -21.00 -18.13
N ARG A 64 3.24 -22.26 -18.12
CA ARG A 64 2.15 -22.80 -17.29
C ARG A 64 2.72 -23.59 -16.12
N ILE A 65 2.20 -23.30 -14.93
CA ILE A 65 2.55 -23.99 -13.70
C ILE A 65 1.29 -24.69 -13.19
N GLY A 66 1.34 -26.02 -13.15
CA GLY A 66 0.23 -26.83 -12.67
C GLY A 66 0.12 -26.84 -11.15
N ALA A 67 -1.10 -26.77 -10.63
CA ALA A 67 -1.41 -26.85 -9.21
C ALA A 67 -2.15 -28.16 -8.92
N ARG A 68 -1.53 -29.05 -8.15
CA ARG A 68 -2.15 -30.33 -7.78
C ARG A 68 -3.29 -30.18 -6.77
N LYS A 69 -3.19 -29.25 -5.84
CA LYS A 69 -4.17 -29.02 -4.76
C LYS A 69 -4.90 -27.70 -4.91
N ALA A 70 -4.18 -26.59 -4.91
CA ALA A 70 -4.73 -25.24 -4.93
C ALA A 70 -3.71 -24.22 -5.44
N VAL A 71 -4.19 -23.03 -5.78
CA VAL A 71 -3.42 -21.80 -5.95
C VAL A 71 -3.79 -20.87 -4.81
N ILE A 72 -2.80 -20.35 -4.10
CA ILE A 72 -2.98 -19.38 -3.02
C ILE A 72 -2.55 -18.01 -3.55
N LEU A 73 -3.44 -17.04 -3.51
CA LEU A 73 -3.15 -15.66 -3.87
C LEU A 73 -2.80 -14.88 -2.61
N ALA A 74 -1.58 -14.39 -2.53
CA ALA A 74 -1.08 -13.55 -1.45
C ALA A 74 -0.45 -12.26 -2.00
N CYS A 75 -1.00 -11.73 -3.10
CA CYS A 75 -0.48 -10.62 -3.89
C CYS A 75 -0.68 -9.24 -3.24
N GLY A 76 -1.33 -9.17 -2.07
CA GLY A 76 -1.58 -7.90 -1.38
C GLY A 76 -2.71 -7.07 -2.00
N GLY A 77 -2.66 -5.77 -1.75
CA GLY A 77 -3.66 -4.81 -2.19
C GLY A 77 -3.32 -4.18 -3.55
N PHE A 78 -4.16 -3.24 -3.96
CA PHE A 78 -4.09 -2.58 -5.28
C PHE A 78 -3.91 -1.04 -5.17
N GLY A 79 -3.32 -0.55 -4.09
CA GLY A 79 -3.24 0.89 -3.81
C GLY A 79 -2.44 1.71 -4.85
N ALA A 80 -1.57 1.08 -5.65
CA ALA A 80 -0.86 1.73 -6.74
C ALA A 80 -1.65 1.75 -8.08
N ASP A 81 -2.74 0.98 -8.18
CA ASP A 81 -3.60 0.98 -9.37
C ASP A 81 -4.64 2.11 -9.32
N VAL A 82 -4.27 3.27 -9.85
CA VAL A 82 -5.12 4.47 -9.83
C VAL A 82 -6.47 4.21 -10.52
N THR A 83 -6.45 3.54 -11.66
CA THR A 83 -7.66 3.25 -12.43
C THR A 83 -8.62 2.36 -11.64
N TYR A 84 -8.09 1.33 -11.00
CA TYR A 84 -8.91 0.39 -10.23
C TYR A 84 -9.49 1.04 -8.97
N ARG A 85 -8.66 1.75 -8.18
CA ARG A 85 -9.11 2.42 -6.94
C ARG A 85 -10.10 3.54 -7.22
N LYS A 86 -9.89 4.34 -8.30
CA LYS A 86 -10.80 5.43 -8.71
C LYS A 86 -12.18 4.91 -9.09
N ARG A 87 -12.28 3.71 -9.66
CA ARG A 87 -13.57 3.07 -9.96
C ARG A 87 -14.32 2.69 -8.69
N LEU A 88 -13.62 2.36 -7.61
CA LEU A 88 -14.19 1.97 -6.32
C LEU A 88 -14.51 3.20 -5.44
N ASP A 89 -13.62 4.20 -5.44
CA ASP A 89 -13.81 5.49 -4.79
C ASP A 89 -13.28 6.61 -5.71
N PRO A 90 -14.17 7.40 -6.36
CA PRO A 90 -13.77 8.46 -7.29
C PRO A 90 -12.86 9.54 -6.69
N LYS A 91 -12.87 9.72 -5.37
CA LYS A 91 -11.99 10.67 -4.66
C LYS A 91 -10.52 10.24 -4.74
N LEU A 92 -10.25 8.94 -4.90
CA LEU A 92 -8.92 8.37 -4.92
C LEU A 92 -8.33 8.28 -6.34
N GLY A 93 -8.54 9.33 -7.13
CA GLY A 93 -8.02 9.45 -8.51
C GLY A 93 -6.54 9.82 -8.59
N GLU A 94 -6.14 10.40 -9.70
CA GLU A 94 -4.74 10.70 -10.08
C GLU A 94 -4.06 11.68 -9.13
N LYS A 95 -4.82 12.60 -8.55
CA LYS A 95 -4.31 13.59 -7.57
C LYS A 95 -4.03 12.99 -6.20
N PHE A 96 -4.55 11.80 -5.93
CA PHE A 96 -4.34 11.10 -4.67
C PHE A 96 -3.15 10.15 -4.80
N LEU A 97 -2.02 10.53 -4.24
CA LEU A 97 -0.77 9.77 -4.33
C LEU A 97 -0.86 8.44 -3.57
N THR A 98 0.15 7.60 -3.72
CA THR A 98 0.23 6.31 -3.02
C THR A 98 1.61 6.13 -2.40
N THR A 99 1.64 5.49 -1.23
CA THR A 99 2.87 5.03 -0.58
C THR A 99 3.17 3.55 -0.88
N ASN A 100 2.33 2.91 -1.69
CA ASN A 100 2.52 1.52 -2.05
C ASN A 100 3.65 1.36 -3.07
N GLN A 101 4.25 0.18 -3.06
CA GLN A 101 5.16 -0.23 -4.13
C GLN A 101 4.43 -0.19 -5.49
N PRO A 102 5.12 0.17 -6.59
CA PRO A 102 4.51 0.26 -7.91
C PRO A 102 3.77 -1.01 -8.34
N GLY A 103 4.25 -2.19 -7.92
CA GLY A 103 3.62 -3.48 -8.21
C GLY A 103 2.38 -3.81 -7.36
N ALA A 104 1.94 -2.93 -6.45
CA ALA A 104 0.68 -3.12 -5.71
C ALA A 104 -0.52 -2.75 -6.58
N THR A 105 -0.74 -3.51 -7.63
CA THR A 105 -1.71 -3.30 -8.70
C THR A 105 -2.84 -4.34 -8.66
N ALA A 106 -3.89 -4.14 -9.45
CA ALA A 106 -5.10 -4.93 -9.36
C ALA A 106 -5.18 -6.10 -10.35
N GLU A 107 -4.08 -6.52 -10.97
CA GLU A 107 -4.10 -7.60 -11.97
C GLU A 107 -4.67 -8.90 -11.40
N ALA A 108 -4.18 -9.33 -10.25
CA ALA A 108 -4.71 -10.53 -9.59
C ALA A 108 -6.19 -10.37 -9.19
N TRP A 109 -6.62 -9.17 -8.79
CA TRP A 109 -8.01 -8.87 -8.45
C TRP A 109 -8.92 -8.94 -9.68
N ARG A 110 -8.45 -8.43 -10.83
CA ARG A 110 -9.16 -8.56 -12.11
C ARG A 110 -9.27 -10.01 -12.54
N GLU A 111 -8.18 -10.74 -12.38
CA GLU A 111 -8.13 -12.16 -12.80
C GLU A 111 -9.05 -13.05 -11.94
N VAL A 112 -9.07 -12.88 -10.61
CA VAL A 112 -10.01 -13.65 -9.78
C VAL A 112 -11.46 -13.30 -10.07
N SER A 113 -11.75 -12.03 -10.35
CA SER A 113 -13.09 -11.61 -10.76
C SER A 113 -13.49 -12.24 -12.09
N ARG A 114 -12.57 -12.32 -13.06
CA ARG A 114 -12.77 -12.95 -14.37
C ARG A 114 -13.18 -14.41 -14.24
N ILE A 115 -12.62 -15.15 -13.30
CA ILE A 115 -12.96 -16.55 -13.06
C ILE A 115 -14.16 -16.74 -12.12
N GLY A 116 -14.86 -15.65 -11.74
CA GLY A 116 -16.08 -15.71 -10.96
C GLY A 116 -15.87 -15.78 -9.44
N ALA A 117 -14.70 -15.46 -8.93
CA ALA A 117 -14.50 -15.32 -7.50
C ALA A 117 -15.28 -14.10 -6.96
N ARG A 118 -15.87 -14.26 -5.79
CA ARG A 118 -16.55 -13.15 -5.11
C ARG A 118 -15.52 -12.23 -4.46
N VAL A 119 -15.56 -10.97 -4.86
CA VAL A 119 -14.78 -9.90 -4.22
C VAL A 119 -15.71 -9.19 -3.21
N ILE A 120 -15.22 -9.01 -1.99
CA ILE A 120 -15.93 -8.31 -0.91
C ILE A 120 -15.11 -7.14 -0.41
N GLN A 121 -15.79 -6.07 0.02
CA GLN A 121 -15.17 -4.89 0.66
C GLN A 121 -14.02 -4.26 -0.16
N ALA A 122 -14.08 -4.34 -1.49
CA ALA A 122 -13.05 -3.77 -2.36
C ALA A 122 -13.00 -2.23 -2.28
N ASP A 123 -14.09 -1.60 -1.88
CA ASP A 123 -14.24 -0.17 -1.63
C ASP A 123 -13.66 0.27 -0.27
N TRP A 124 -13.27 -0.66 0.58
CA TRP A 124 -12.63 -0.37 1.87
C TRP A 124 -11.13 -0.11 1.68
N ILE A 125 -10.84 1.02 1.05
CA ILE A 125 -9.46 1.43 0.78
C ILE A 125 -8.93 2.24 1.95
N GLN A 126 -7.87 1.74 2.59
CA GLN A 126 -7.24 2.49 3.67
C GLN A 126 -6.37 3.61 3.12
N CYS A 127 -6.64 4.83 3.57
CA CYS A 127 -5.85 6.00 3.29
C CYS A 127 -4.79 6.24 4.38
N LEU A 128 -3.69 6.88 4.04
CA LEU A 128 -2.69 7.36 4.97
C LEU A 128 -2.67 8.89 4.94
N PRO A 129 -3.29 9.56 5.93
CA PRO A 129 -3.53 11.00 5.88
C PRO A 129 -2.28 11.86 6.11
N SER A 130 -1.19 11.29 6.56
CA SER A 130 0.01 12.00 7.01
C SER A 130 1.13 12.10 5.96
N CYS A 131 0.89 11.73 4.71
CA CYS A 131 1.91 11.85 3.65
C CYS A 131 1.89 13.23 3.01
N SER A 132 3.07 13.79 2.76
CA SER A 132 3.20 15.03 1.98
C SER A 132 3.21 14.73 0.48
N PRO A 133 2.48 15.51 -0.35
CA PRO A 133 2.56 15.38 -1.80
C PRO A 133 3.93 15.81 -2.37
N LYS A 134 4.76 16.49 -1.58
CA LYS A 134 6.13 16.89 -1.96
C LYS A 134 7.13 15.74 -1.77
N GLU A 135 6.76 14.72 -1.01
CA GLU A 135 7.55 13.50 -0.80
C GLU A 135 6.92 12.34 -1.59
N GLN A 136 7.66 11.76 -2.49
CA GLN A 136 7.16 10.61 -3.27
C GLN A 136 7.20 9.34 -2.42
N GLY A 137 6.09 9.02 -1.77
CA GLY A 137 5.96 7.86 -0.89
C GLY A 137 6.01 8.24 0.60
N MET A 138 6.69 7.41 1.39
CA MET A 138 6.86 7.63 2.83
C MET A 138 8.17 8.37 3.12
N GLY A 139 8.06 9.64 3.49
CA GLY A 139 9.19 10.49 3.86
C GLY A 139 9.11 10.99 5.30
N ILE A 140 9.89 12.03 5.60
CA ILE A 140 9.95 12.67 6.92
C ILE A 140 8.59 13.20 7.35
N ALA A 141 7.85 13.84 6.43
CA ALA A 141 6.53 14.41 6.70
C ALA A 141 5.54 13.37 7.23
N THR A 142 5.59 12.14 6.71
CA THR A 142 4.72 11.04 7.19
C THR A 142 4.98 10.75 8.67
N HIS A 143 6.24 10.64 9.08
CA HIS A 143 6.61 10.36 10.46
C HIS A 143 6.33 11.56 11.36
N PHE A 144 6.64 12.76 10.90
CA PHE A 144 6.36 14.00 11.64
C PHE A 144 4.84 14.14 11.88
N ALA A 145 4.01 14.07 10.86
CA ALA A 145 2.57 14.26 10.99
C ALA A 145 1.90 13.17 11.82
N SER A 146 2.32 11.90 11.67
CA SER A 146 1.70 10.76 12.37
C SER A 146 2.19 10.58 13.81
N ILE A 147 3.34 11.09 14.18
CA ILE A 147 3.93 10.94 15.51
C ILE A 147 3.99 12.30 16.20
N SER A 148 4.83 13.21 15.73
CA SER A 148 5.04 14.49 16.41
C SER A 148 3.78 15.34 16.45
N ALA A 149 3.19 15.64 15.32
CA ALA A 149 2.03 16.50 15.25
C ALA A 149 0.75 15.88 15.82
N THR A 150 0.60 14.54 15.75
CA THR A 150 -0.55 13.86 16.35
C THR A 150 -0.45 13.79 17.88
N LEU A 151 0.73 13.52 18.44
CA LEU A 151 0.91 13.33 19.90
C LEU A 151 1.22 14.63 20.64
N PHE A 152 1.91 15.57 20.01
CA PHE A 152 2.47 16.78 20.63
C PHE A 152 2.07 18.06 19.87
N GLY A 153 1.03 18.01 19.05
CA GLY A 153 0.65 19.14 18.22
C GLY A 153 -0.77 19.04 17.70
N PHE A 154 -0.97 19.52 16.48
CA PHE A 154 -2.28 19.56 15.83
C PHE A 154 -2.18 19.86 14.34
N TRP A 155 -3.27 19.60 13.62
CA TRP A 155 -3.39 19.88 12.19
C TRP A 155 -4.28 21.08 11.93
N VAL A 156 -3.79 22.03 11.11
CA VAL A 156 -4.40 23.34 10.84
C VAL A 156 -4.70 23.50 9.35
N SER A 157 -5.85 24.07 9.05
CA SER A 157 -6.15 24.55 7.71
C SER A 157 -5.50 25.91 7.46
N SER A 158 -4.75 26.05 6.36
CA SER A 158 -4.18 27.35 5.94
C SER A 158 -5.25 28.41 5.65
N LEU A 159 -6.48 27.98 5.26
CA LEU A 159 -7.58 28.87 4.96
C LEU A 159 -8.15 29.57 6.18
N THR A 160 -8.13 28.92 7.33
CA THR A 160 -8.81 29.42 8.54
C THR A 160 -7.87 29.67 9.70
N GLY A 161 -6.64 29.15 9.65
CA GLY A 161 -5.70 29.16 10.77
C GLY A 161 -6.17 28.32 11.97
N LYS A 162 -7.17 27.45 11.78
CA LYS A 162 -7.77 26.66 12.85
C LYS A 162 -7.56 25.16 12.63
N ARG A 163 -7.50 24.44 13.76
CA ARG A 163 -7.58 22.96 13.76
C ARG A 163 -8.87 22.52 13.07
N PHE A 164 -8.78 21.58 12.13
CA PHE A 164 -9.91 21.20 11.29
C PHE A 164 -10.36 19.75 11.48
N VAL A 165 -9.63 18.94 12.22
CA VAL A 165 -9.93 17.53 12.47
C VAL A 165 -9.36 17.09 13.83
N ASN A 166 -9.86 16.02 14.38
CA ASN A 166 -9.20 15.30 15.47
C ASN A 166 -8.18 14.32 14.86
N GLU A 167 -6.91 14.56 15.03
CA GLU A 167 -5.79 13.80 14.47
C GLU A 167 -5.75 12.33 14.97
N PHE A 168 -6.36 12.06 16.13
CA PHE A 168 -6.55 10.71 16.67
C PHE A 168 -7.75 9.98 16.07
N GLY A 169 -8.50 10.62 15.17
CA GLY A 169 -9.64 10.05 14.51
C GLY A 169 -9.28 8.93 13.53
N ASP A 170 -10.31 8.30 12.98
CA ASP A 170 -10.14 7.32 11.93
C ASP A 170 -9.41 7.91 10.72
N ARG A 171 -8.51 7.13 10.11
CA ARG A 171 -7.67 7.57 8.99
C ARG A 171 -8.48 8.05 7.79
N LYS A 172 -9.63 7.45 7.52
CA LYS A 172 -10.51 7.87 6.43
C LYS A 172 -11.13 9.24 6.73
N LEU A 173 -11.60 9.46 7.96
CA LEU A 173 -12.13 10.76 8.39
C LEU A 173 -11.06 11.85 8.32
N CYS A 174 -9.85 11.56 8.78
CA CYS A 174 -8.71 12.49 8.67
C CYS A 174 -8.38 12.80 7.20
N THR A 175 -8.35 11.79 6.34
CA THR A 175 -8.10 11.97 4.92
C THR A 175 -9.19 12.80 4.25
N ASP A 176 -10.45 12.53 4.50
CA ASP A 176 -11.56 13.29 3.94
C ASP A 176 -11.53 14.76 4.41
N ALA A 177 -11.16 15.02 5.67
CA ALA A 177 -10.98 16.39 6.19
C ALA A 177 -9.82 17.12 5.49
N ILE A 178 -8.69 16.46 5.27
CA ILE A 178 -7.55 17.00 4.51
C ILE A 178 -7.97 17.32 3.07
N LEU A 179 -8.64 16.38 2.41
CA LEU A 179 -9.10 16.58 1.03
C LEU A 179 -10.09 17.75 0.92
N ASN A 180 -10.95 17.97 1.91
CA ASN A 180 -11.85 19.12 1.94
C ASN A 180 -11.07 20.43 1.99
N VAL A 181 -10.01 20.54 2.80
CA VAL A 181 -9.13 21.71 2.84
C VAL A 181 -8.45 21.94 1.49
N ILE A 182 -7.87 20.88 0.90
CA ILE A 182 -7.16 20.95 -0.39
C ILE A 182 -8.11 21.31 -1.52
N ASN A 183 -9.30 20.74 -1.58
CA ASN A 183 -10.30 21.01 -2.60
C ASN A 183 -10.87 22.44 -2.50
N ALA A 184 -10.84 23.04 -1.32
CA ALA A 184 -11.18 24.44 -1.09
C ALA A 184 -10.02 25.40 -1.44
N GLY A 185 -8.90 24.91 -1.96
CA GLY A 185 -7.73 25.70 -2.34
C GLY A 185 -6.76 26.01 -1.21
N GLY A 186 -6.86 25.29 -0.06
CA GLY A 186 -5.97 25.43 1.07
C GLY A 186 -4.92 24.34 1.15
N GLU A 187 -4.13 24.44 2.22
CA GLU A 187 -3.15 23.42 2.62
C GLU A 187 -3.48 22.91 4.01
N ALA A 188 -3.32 21.60 4.22
CA ALA A 188 -3.35 20.97 5.53
C ALA A 188 -1.94 20.99 6.11
N LEU A 189 -1.76 21.70 7.20
CA LEU A 189 -0.47 21.92 7.84
C LEU A 189 -0.43 21.14 9.16
N ALA A 190 0.70 20.49 9.45
CA ALA A 190 0.94 19.78 10.69
C ALA A 190 1.97 20.54 11.53
N PHE A 191 1.68 20.76 12.80
CA PHE A 191 2.52 21.47 13.76
C PHE A 191 2.83 20.58 14.95
N ALA A 192 4.02 20.67 15.47
CA ALA A 192 4.43 20.12 16.76
C ALA A 192 5.42 21.07 17.44
N ASP A 193 5.55 20.92 18.75
CA ASP A 193 6.59 21.59 19.52
C ASP A 193 7.92 20.81 19.47
N ASP A 194 8.95 21.36 20.13
CA ASP A 194 10.27 20.73 20.22
C ASP A 194 10.23 19.37 20.91
N ASP A 195 9.34 19.17 21.88
CA ASP A 195 9.21 17.89 22.55
C ASP A 195 8.72 16.81 21.60
N GLY A 196 7.79 17.16 20.72
CA GLY A 196 7.33 16.27 19.64
C GLY A 196 8.43 15.90 18.64
N VAL A 197 9.30 16.87 18.30
CA VAL A 197 10.44 16.61 17.40
C VAL A 197 11.47 15.70 18.10
N ARG A 198 11.84 16.00 19.36
CA ARG A 198 12.75 15.14 20.15
C ARG A 198 12.22 13.72 20.33
N HIS A 199 10.93 13.58 20.58
CA HIS A 199 10.29 12.25 20.70
C HIS A 199 10.40 11.44 19.41
N LEU A 200 10.19 12.08 18.25
CA LEU A 200 10.34 11.42 16.96
C LEU A 200 11.79 11.00 16.70
N GLU A 201 12.75 11.83 17.07
CA GLU A 201 14.18 11.50 16.89
C GLU A 201 14.61 10.31 17.74
N VAL A 202 14.07 10.17 18.95
CA VAL A 202 14.27 8.97 19.79
C VAL A 202 13.67 7.71 19.13
N LEU A 203 12.48 7.82 18.55
CA LEU A 203 11.82 6.69 17.89
C LEU A 203 12.43 6.34 16.51
N ARG A 204 13.03 7.32 15.85
CA ARG A 204 13.60 7.23 14.50
C ARG A 204 14.95 7.98 14.45
N PRO A 205 16.00 7.45 15.08
CA PRO A 205 17.30 8.10 15.09
C PRO A 205 17.82 8.39 13.67
N GLY A 206 18.32 9.60 13.44
CA GLY A 206 18.85 10.03 12.15
C GLY A 206 17.81 10.39 11.10
N LEU A 207 16.53 10.52 11.46
CA LEU A 207 15.49 10.91 10.51
C LEU A 207 15.66 12.34 9.96
N PHE A 208 16.26 13.23 10.77
CA PHE A 208 16.49 14.64 10.43
C PHE A 208 17.97 14.95 10.11
N ALA A 209 18.82 13.92 10.02
CA ALA A 209 20.25 14.07 9.75
C ALA A 209 20.57 14.22 8.26
#